data_5850f94f653c4332b519030e828da1d1
#
_entry.id   5850f94f653c4332b519030e828da1d1
#
_cell.length_a   1.000
_cell.length_b   1.000
_cell.length_c   1.000
_cell.angle_alpha   90.00
_cell.angle_beta   90.00
_cell.angle_gamma   90.00
#
_symmetry.space_group_name_H-M   'P 1'
#
loop_
_entity.id
_entity.type
_entity.pdbx_description
1 polymer ?
#
loop_
_entity_poly.entity_id
_entity_poly.type
_entity_poly.pdbx_seq_one_letter_code
_entity_poly.pdbx_strand_id
1 'polypeptide(L)'
;MRMATTGFDWSVPTLPAPLPELQLTPTHTQIFMFSAATWNRHHIHYSKDAAQAEGLPDVVVQRALIGNFFARMLTDALGDAGELRELTWKVSASAVPGKLLRVQGEAVALEHGAGHRELSCQLRLSDDDGRAIAAGTARLRLRA
;
A
#
# COMPACT_ATOMS: atom_id res chain seq x y z
N MET A 1 10.70 12.38 -8.36
CA MET A 1 11.81 11.53 -7.91
C MET A 1 11.65 10.17 -8.58
N ARG A 2 12.53 9.85 -9.52
CA ARG A 2 12.53 8.52 -10.15
C ARG A 2 13.02 7.53 -9.09
N MET A 3 12.16 6.63 -8.64
CA MET A 3 12.60 5.48 -7.88
C MET A 3 13.52 4.64 -8.77
N ALA A 4 14.71 4.33 -8.26
CA ALA A 4 15.54 3.33 -8.90
C ALA A 4 14.72 2.04 -8.97
N THR A 5 14.36 1.66 -10.16
CA THR A 5 13.83 0.32 -10.43
C THR A 5 14.95 -0.68 -10.19
N THR A 6 15.12 -1.10 -8.96
CA THR A 6 15.78 -2.37 -8.69
C THR A 6 14.83 -3.41 -9.29
N GLY A 7 15.16 -3.86 -10.51
CA GLY A 7 14.28 -4.69 -11.28
C GLY A 7 14.00 -6.00 -10.57
N PHE A 8 12.78 -6.13 -10.04
CA PHE A 8 12.27 -7.43 -9.65
C PHE A 8 12.17 -8.27 -10.93
N ASP A 9 12.75 -9.46 -10.91
CA ASP A 9 12.69 -10.36 -12.07
C ASP A 9 11.34 -11.09 -12.10
N TRP A 10 10.45 -10.55 -12.91
CA TRP A 10 9.10 -11.12 -13.11
C TRP A 10 9.09 -12.38 -13.97
N SER A 11 10.18 -12.72 -14.66
CA SER A 11 10.23 -13.84 -15.59
C SER A 11 10.28 -15.19 -14.87
N VAL A 12 11.10 -15.30 -13.83
CA VAL A 12 11.27 -16.53 -13.04
C VAL A 12 11.56 -16.16 -11.58
N PRO A 13 10.56 -15.72 -10.82
CA PRO A 13 10.78 -15.37 -9.44
C PRO A 13 11.13 -16.60 -8.60
N THR A 14 12.22 -16.51 -7.85
CA THR A 14 12.53 -17.50 -6.80
C THR A 14 11.75 -17.11 -5.55
N LEU A 15 10.80 -17.94 -5.15
CA LEU A 15 9.89 -17.65 -4.05
C LEU A 15 10.35 -18.26 -2.73
N PRO A 16 10.08 -17.60 -1.60
CA PRO A 16 9.51 -16.27 -1.47
C PRO A 16 10.49 -15.16 -1.88
N ALA A 17 10.00 -14.07 -2.42
CA ALA A 17 10.83 -12.97 -2.90
C ALA A 17 10.27 -11.60 -2.48
N PRO A 18 11.12 -10.70 -1.93
CA PRO A 18 10.66 -9.36 -1.57
C PRO A 18 10.37 -8.53 -2.83
N LEU A 19 9.26 -7.81 -2.82
CA LEU A 19 8.92 -6.82 -3.83
C LEU A 19 9.65 -5.49 -3.55
N PRO A 20 9.82 -4.62 -4.56
CA PRO A 20 10.38 -3.29 -4.33
C PRO A 20 9.55 -2.51 -3.32
N GLU A 21 10.21 -2.01 -2.27
CA GLU A 21 9.59 -1.24 -1.19
C GLU A 21 9.21 0.15 -1.66
N LEU A 22 8.05 0.65 -1.23
CA LEU A 22 7.65 2.03 -1.36
C LEU A 22 7.75 2.72 0.00
N GLN A 23 8.44 3.85 0.05
CA GLN A 23 8.47 4.72 1.23
C GLN A 23 7.77 6.03 0.91
N LEU A 24 6.90 6.47 1.80
CA LEU A 24 6.19 7.73 1.65
C LEU A 24 5.85 8.34 3.01
N THR A 25 5.67 9.65 3.03
CA THR A 25 5.23 10.38 4.23
C THR A 25 3.94 11.09 3.89
N PRO A 26 2.79 10.66 4.43
CA PRO A 26 1.53 11.34 4.17
C PRO A 26 1.55 12.75 4.75
N THR A 27 0.91 13.69 4.06
CA THR A 27 0.78 15.07 4.52
C THR A 27 -0.65 15.37 4.92
N HIS A 28 -0.85 16.39 5.76
CA HIS A 28 -2.18 16.90 6.09
C HIS A 28 -2.97 17.25 4.83
N THR A 29 -2.32 17.90 3.88
CA THR A 29 -2.94 18.29 2.61
C THR A 29 -3.40 17.07 1.82
N GLN A 30 -2.58 16.04 1.71
CA GLN A 30 -2.94 14.81 1.00
C GLN A 30 -4.16 14.14 1.64
N ILE A 31 -4.19 14.02 2.96
CA ILE A 31 -5.29 13.39 3.69
C ILE A 31 -6.58 14.21 3.52
N PHE A 32 -6.48 15.53 3.63
CA PHE A 32 -7.61 16.44 3.40
C PHE A 32 -8.15 16.33 1.97
N MET A 33 -7.28 16.40 0.99
CA MET A 33 -7.66 16.31 -0.43
C MET A 33 -8.30 14.96 -0.78
N PHE A 34 -7.83 13.88 -0.16
CA PHE A 34 -8.42 12.56 -0.35
C PHE A 34 -9.85 12.50 0.20
N SER A 35 -10.10 13.08 1.37
CA SER A 35 -11.46 13.22 1.90
C SER A 35 -12.35 14.02 0.96
N ALA A 36 -11.86 15.11 0.41
CA ALA A 36 -12.60 15.94 -0.53
C ALA A 36 -12.94 15.18 -1.82
N ALA A 37 -11.96 14.49 -2.39
CA ALA A 37 -12.11 13.75 -3.65
C ALA A 37 -13.04 12.54 -3.53
N THR A 38 -13.02 11.86 -2.39
CA THR A 38 -13.83 10.65 -2.15
C THR A 38 -15.13 10.92 -1.41
N TRP A 39 -15.38 12.18 -1.03
CA TRP A 39 -16.51 12.58 -0.21
C TRP A 39 -16.56 11.86 1.14
N ASN A 40 -15.40 11.54 1.69
CA ASN A 40 -15.27 11.01 3.05
C ASN A 40 -15.28 12.16 4.05
N ARG A 41 -16.42 12.39 4.69
CA ARG A 41 -16.66 13.54 5.56
C ARG A 41 -16.33 13.28 7.03
N HIS A 42 -15.77 12.16 7.38
CA HIS A 42 -15.44 11.86 8.77
C HIS A 42 -14.37 12.82 9.28
N HIS A 43 -14.69 13.56 10.33
CA HIS A 43 -13.88 14.68 10.83
C HIS A 43 -12.46 14.30 11.25
N ILE A 44 -12.23 13.04 11.63
CA ILE A 44 -10.90 12.57 12.05
C ILE A 44 -9.84 12.66 10.94
N HIS A 45 -10.25 12.84 9.69
CA HIS A 45 -9.33 12.96 8.57
C HIS A 45 -8.92 14.41 8.26
N TYR A 46 -9.60 15.40 8.82
CA TYR A 46 -9.29 16.81 8.53
C TYR A 46 -9.40 17.77 9.72
N SER A 47 -9.86 17.32 10.87
CA SER A 47 -9.92 18.11 12.10
C SER A 47 -9.10 17.44 13.19
N LYS A 48 -7.99 18.06 13.55
CA LYS A 48 -7.15 17.56 14.64
C LYS A 48 -7.89 17.51 15.97
N ASP A 49 -8.69 18.53 16.25
CA ASP A 49 -9.49 18.59 17.48
C ASP A 49 -10.50 17.45 17.54
N ALA A 50 -11.17 17.16 16.43
CA ALA A 50 -12.11 16.03 16.37
C ALA A 50 -11.40 14.69 16.53
N ALA A 51 -10.23 14.52 15.91
CA ALA A 51 -9.42 13.31 16.05
C ALA A 51 -8.97 13.12 17.50
N GLN A 52 -8.49 14.17 18.15
CA GLN A 52 -8.06 14.12 19.56
C GLN A 52 -9.23 13.85 20.51
N ALA A 53 -10.42 14.37 20.22
CA ALA A 53 -11.63 14.05 20.99
C ALA A 53 -12.00 12.56 20.92
N GLU A 54 -11.63 11.86 19.86
CA GLU A 54 -11.79 10.41 19.71
C GLU A 54 -10.57 9.60 20.21
N GLY A 55 -9.60 10.25 20.87
CA GLY A 55 -8.43 9.58 21.42
C GLY A 55 -7.28 9.36 20.44
N LEU A 56 -7.33 9.99 19.27
CA LEU A 56 -6.28 9.91 18.25
C LEU A 56 -5.25 11.04 18.44
N PRO A 57 -3.98 10.84 18.09
CA PRO A 57 -2.95 11.87 18.31
C PRO A 57 -3.05 13.04 17.31
N ASP A 58 -3.56 12.79 16.12
CA ASP A 58 -3.70 13.75 15.02
C ASP A 58 -4.76 13.24 14.06
N VAL A 59 -4.99 13.95 12.96
CA VAL A 59 -5.78 13.40 11.86
C VAL A 59 -5.16 12.10 11.37
N VAL A 60 -5.98 11.21 10.87
CA VAL A 60 -5.53 9.88 10.47
C VAL A 60 -5.74 9.64 8.98
N VAL A 61 -4.82 8.86 8.42
CA VAL A 61 -4.88 8.43 7.02
C VAL A 61 -6.10 7.54 6.82
N GLN A 62 -6.87 7.82 5.78
CA GLN A 62 -8.05 7.04 5.43
C GLN A 62 -7.67 5.58 5.09
N ARG A 63 -8.51 4.66 5.48
CA ARG A 63 -8.37 3.25 5.13
C ARG A 63 -8.22 3.05 3.61
N ALA A 64 -9.03 3.75 2.82
CA ALA A 64 -8.97 3.68 1.37
C ALA A 64 -7.66 4.26 0.80
N LEU A 65 -7.11 5.31 1.42
CA LEU A 65 -5.81 5.86 1.01
C LEU A 65 -4.67 4.87 1.29
N ILE A 66 -4.73 4.14 2.40
CA ILE A 66 -3.78 3.05 2.69
C ILE A 66 -3.85 1.98 1.59
N GLY A 67 -5.04 1.59 1.17
CA GLY A 67 -5.22 0.67 0.03
C GLY A 67 -4.58 1.19 -1.26
N ASN A 68 -4.68 2.49 -1.51
CA ASN A 68 -4.00 3.14 -2.64
C ASN A 68 -2.48 3.10 -2.53
N PHE A 69 -1.92 3.16 -1.33
CA PHE A 69 -0.47 3.00 -1.14
C PHE A 69 -0.01 1.60 -1.53
N PHE A 70 -0.76 0.57 -1.16
CA PHE A 70 -0.49 -0.80 -1.61
C PHE A 70 -0.61 -0.93 -3.13
N ALA A 71 -1.69 -0.42 -3.71
CA ALA A 71 -1.90 -0.46 -5.16
C ALA A 71 -0.77 0.25 -5.90
N ARG A 72 -0.33 1.42 -5.43
CA ARG A 72 0.77 2.17 -6.01
C ARG A 72 2.09 1.38 -5.97
N MET A 73 2.44 0.79 -4.83
CA MET A 73 3.64 -0.03 -4.72
C MET A 73 3.64 -1.16 -5.75
N LEU A 74 2.51 -1.86 -5.87
CA LEU A 74 2.37 -2.99 -6.78
C LEU A 74 2.41 -2.57 -8.25
N THR A 75 1.66 -1.53 -8.61
CA THR A 75 1.59 -1.07 -10.00
C THR A 75 2.89 -0.42 -10.47
N ASP A 76 3.58 0.32 -9.59
CA ASP A 76 4.90 0.90 -9.88
C ASP A 76 5.94 -0.23 -10.10
N ALA A 77 5.88 -1.29 -9.29
CA ALA A 77 6.77 -2.44 -9.44
C ALA A 77 6.49 -3.25 -10.71
N LEU A 78 5.21 -3.47 -11.03
CA LEU A 78 4.80 -4.25 -12.20
C LEU A 78 5.14 -3.57 -13.52
N GLY A 79 4.91 -2.27 -13.63
CA GLY A 79 5.02 -1.59 -14.92
C GLY A 79 4.26 -2.34 -16.01
N ASP A 80 4.97 -2.69 -17.08
CA ASP A 80 4.40 -3.44 -18.21
C ASP A 80 4.42 -4.96 -18.04
N ALA A 81 4.98 -5.47 -16.93
CA ALA A 81 5.12 -6.91 -16.70
C ALA A 81 3.80 -7.60 -16.39
N GLY A 82 2.78 -6.87 -15.98
CA GLY A 82 1.50 -7.46 -15.60
C GLY A 82 0.50 -6.45 -15.09
N GLU A 83 -0.51 -6.94 -14.40
CA GLU A 83 -1.59 -6.13 -13.84
C GLU A 83 -2.00 -6.59 -12.45
N LEU A 84 -2.46 -5.66 -11.64
CA LEU A 84 -3.07 -5.95 -10.33
C LEU A 84 -4.50 -6.47 -10.55
N ARG A 85 -4.77 -7.69 -10.08
CA ARG A 85 -6.08 -8.34 -10.25
C ARG A 85 -6.94 -8.28 -9.00
N GLU A 86 -6.34 -8.42 -7.83
CA GLU A 86 -7.06 -8.45 -6.57
C GLU A 86 -6.19 -7.84 -5.48
N LEU A 87 -6.80 -7.04 -4.64
CA LEU A 87 -6.16 -6.42 -3.49
C LEU A 87 -7.15 -6.43 -2.32
N THR A 88 -6.72 -7.00 -1.20
CA THR A 88 -7.45 -6.93 0.06
C THR A 88 -6.52 -6.41 1.15
N TRP A 89 -7.05 -5.65 2.10
CA TRP A 89 -6.25 -5.14 3.21
C TRP A 89 -7.10 -4.90 4.44
N LYS A 90 -6.44 -4.92 5.58
CA LYS A 90 -7.02 -4.60 6.89
C LYS A 90 -6.12 -3.62 7.62
N VAL A 91 -6.70 -2.57 8.16
CA VAL A 91 -6.02 -1.57 8.98
C VAL A 91 -6.19 -1.93 10.44
N SER A 92 -5.09 -2.05 11.18
CA SER A 92 -5.06 -2.42 12.59
C SER A 92 -4.61 -1.29 13.51
N ALA A 93 -4.03 -0.23 12.96
CA ALA A 93 -3.57 0.94 13.71
C ALA A 93 -3.67 2.19 12.85
N SER A 94 -3.66 3.35 13.50
CA SER A 94 -3.75 4.64 12.81
C SER A 94 -2.39 5.08 12.27
N ALA A 95 -2.37 5.54 11.02
CA ALA A 95 -1.26 6.28 10.44
C ALA A 95 -1.57 7.78 10.49
N VAL A 96 -0.56 8.58 10.82
CA VAL A 96 -0.69 10.04 10.98
C VAL A 96 0.19 10.77 9.97
N PRO A 97 -0.15 12.03 9.62
CA PRO A 97 0.68 12.82 8.72
C PRO A 97 2.06 13.12 9.32
N GLY A 98 3.04 13.31 8.43
CA GLY A 98 4.40 13.65 8.83
C GLY A 98 5.27 12.48 9.28
N LYS A 99 4.72 11.29 9.37
CA LYS A 99 5.45 10.08 9.77
C LYS A 99 5.70 9.17 8.57
N LEU A 100 6.95 8.76 8.40
CA LEU A 100 7.34 7.88 7.29
C LEU A 100 6.62 6.55 7.37
N LEU A 101 6.06 6.12 6.27
CA LEU A 101 5.46 4.81 6.11
C LEU A 101 6.30 3.96 5.15
N ARG A 102 6.44 2.68 5.48
CA ARG A 102 7.06 1.67 4.63
C ARG A 102 5.98 0.73 4.13
N VAL A 103 5.85 0.66 2.82
CA VAL A 103 4.93 -0.25 2.13
C VAL A 103 5.75 -1.38 1.56
N GLN A 104 5.56 -2.58 2.09
CA GLN A 104 6.35 -3.75 1.76
C GLN A 104 5.47 -4.88 1.25
N GLY A 105 6.02 -5.70 0.40
CA GLY A 105 5.36 -6.88 -0.13
C GLY A 105 6.34 -8.02 -0.35
N GLU A 106 5.80 -9.22 -0.33
CA GLU A 106 6.53 -10.45 -0.59
C GLU A 106 5.70 -11.32 -1.54
N ALA A 107 6.32 -11.73 -2.63
CA ALA A 107 5.73 -12.73 -3.51
C ALA A 107 5.89 -14.11 -2.89
N VAL A 108 4.81 -14.84 -2.71
CA VAL A 108 4.81 -16.10 -1.94
C VAL A 108 4.40 -17.33 -2.72
N ALA A 109 3.65 -17.18 -3.80
CA ALA A 109 3.22 -18.30 -4.64
C ALA A 109 3.03 -17.88 -6.08
N LEU A 110 3.37 -18.76 -7.00
CA LEU A 110 3.19 -18.56 -8.43
C LEU A 110 2.39 -19.73 -9.01
N GLU A 111 1.31 -19.44 -9.69
CA GLU A 111 0.47 -20.41 -10.38
C GLU A 111 0.52 -20.17 -11.90
N HIS A 112 0.56 -21.26 -12.66
CA HIS A 112 0.53 -21.23 -14.11
C HIS A 112 -0.88 -21.52 -14.59
N GLY A 113 -1.46 -20.60 -15.37
CA GLY A 113 -2.73 -20.77 -16.03
C GLY A 113 -2.58 -20.78 -17.55
N ALA A 114 -3.70 -20.90 -18.27
CA ALA A 114 -3.73 -20.85 -19.74
C ALA A 114 -3.35 -19.45 -20.23
N GLY A 115 -2.13 -19.30 -20.76
CA GLY A 115 -1.64 -18.05 -21.35
C GLY A 115 -1.27 -16.94 -20.35
N HIS A 116 -1.24 -17.23 -19.05
CA HIS A 116 -0.83 -16.27 -18.03
C HIS A 116 -0.26 -16.96 -16.79
N ARG A 117 0.36 -16.17 -15.94
CA ARG A 117 0.82 -16.62 -14.61
C ARG A 117 0.18 -15.72 -13.55
N GLU A 118 -0.17 -16.28 -12.40
CA GLU A 118 -0.69 -15.52 -11.28
C GLU A 118 0.26 -15.61 -10.09
N LEU A 119 0.64 -14.45 -9.57
CA LEU A 119 1.53 -14.30 -8.43
C LEU A 119 0.72 -13.84 -7.22
N SER A 120 0.79 -14.60 -6.14
CA SER A 120 0.19 -14.23 -4.85
C SER A 120 1.21 -13.50 -3.99
N CYS A 121 0.79 -12.41 -3.39
CA CYS A 121 1.65 -11.55 -2.56
C CYS A 121 1.04 -11.33 -1.19
N GLN A 122 1.90 -11.22 -0.18
CA GLN A 122 1.56 -10.71 1.13
C GLN A 122 2.08 -9.29 1.28
N LEU A 123 1.30 -8.41 1.90
CA LEU A 123 1.57 -6.98 1.98
C LEU A 123 1.59 -6.53 3.43
N ARG A 124 2.44 -5.56 3.72
CA ARG A 124 2.55 -4.93 5.02
C ARG A 124 2.81 -3.44 4.88
N LEU A 125 2.15 -2.65 5.71
CA LEU A 125 2.44 -1.23 5.89
C LEU A 125 2.80 -1.00 7.35
N SER A 126 3.95 -0.40 7.58
CA SER A 126 4.46 -0.06 8.91
C SER A 126 4.98 1.36 8.95
N ASP A 127 5.05 1.95 10.16
CA ASP A 127 5.68 3.24 10.34
C ASP A 127 7.20 3.09 10.57
N ASP A 128 7.88 4.22 10.76
CA ASP A 128 9.33 4.27 10.96
C ASP A 128 9.79 3.70 12.32
N ASP A 129 8.88 3.53 13.27
CA ASP A 129 9.14 2.81 14.53
C ASP A 129 8.96 1.29 14.38
N GLY A 130 8.60 0.82 13.19
CA GLY A 130 8.33 -0.60 12.93
C GLY A 130 6.94 -1.07 13.37
N ARG A 131 6.07 -0.15 13.81
CA ARG A 131 4.71 -0.49 14.20
C ARG A 131 3.89 -0.89 12.98
N ALA A 132 3.23 -2.03 13.05
CA ALA A 132 2.34 -2.49 12.00
C ALA A 132 1.06 -1.64 11.95
N ILE A 133 0.77 -1.07 10.80
CA ILE A 133 -0.42 -0.24 10.54
C ILE A 133 -1.47 -1.03 9.77
N ALA A 134 -1.07 -1.74 8.74
CA ALA A 134 -1.96 -2.51 7.89
C ALA A 134 -1.26 -3.75 7.32
N ALA A 135 -2.04 -4.73 6.98
CA ALA A 135 -1.59 -5.92 6.26
C ALA A 135 -2.60 -6.26 5.17
N GLY A 136 -2.15 -6.93 4.13
CA GLY A 136 -3.03 -7.29 3.04
C GLY A 136 -2.49 -8.42 2.19
N THR A 137 -3.26 -8.75 1.17
CA THR A 137 -2.89 -9.72 0.14
C THR A 137 -3.20 -9.16 -1.23
N ALA A 138 -2.45 -9.58 -2.22
CA ALA A 138 -2.70 -9.20 -3.61
C ALA A 138 -2.49 -10.38 -4.54
N ARG A 139 -3.20 -10.36 -5.67
CA ARG A 139 -2.93 -11.24 -6.81
C ARG A 139 -2.58 -10.41 -8.02
N LEU A 140 -1.47 -10.76 -8.63
CA LEU A 140 -0.95 -10.12 -9.81
C LEU A 140 -1.02 -11.11 -10.97
N ARG A 141 -1.49 -10.64 -12.11
CA ARG A 141 -1.42 -11.43 -13.36
C ARG A 141 -0.22 -10.97 -14.15
N LEU A 142 0.73 -11.85 -14.37
CA LEU A 142 1.91 -11.60 -15.16
C LEU A 142 1.66 -11.92 -16.62
N ARG A 143 2.19 -11.09 -17.50
CA ARG A 143 2.19 -11.38 -18.94
C ARG A 143 3.06 -12.59 -19.25
N ALA A 144 2.64 -13.33 -20.22
CA ALA A 144 3.40 -14.47 -20.72
C ALA A 144 4.72 -14.06 -21.35
#